data_2cdba77d53427e76b3fda10e12c6c173
#
_entry.id   2cdba77d53427e76b3fda10e12c6c173
#
_cell.length_a   1.000
_cell.length_b   1.000
_cell.length_c   1.000
_cell.angle_alpha   90.00
_cell.angle_beta   90.00
_cell.angle_gamma   90.00
#
_symmetry.space_group_name_H-M   'P 1'
#
loop_
_entity.id
_entity.type
_entity.pdbx_description
1 polymer ?
#
loop_
_entity_poly.entity_id
_entity_poly.type
_entity_poly.pdbx_seq_one_letter_code
_entity_poly.pdbx_strand_id
1 'polypeptide(L)'
;MADGSAKPIEEVELGDRVLATDPETGQTVPRKVTATITGEGQKRLVEVTIDIDGEAGEQTETITATDGHPFWVADLEEWVPAGELQPGDWLRTGSGSWVQIQSTNTRTEAQRVHNLTIDDLHTYHVVAVETPVLVHNCGGTIEPSLVRFSQDSVSPRFSSGETIEQTPAALRSGYLKANDLPTVRLTVKGGQVHALDNRRLVAFQKAGTPMPFRMATSDEVANEAWKFTTRNEGRSIMINYFDPLEWTP
;
A
#
# COMPACT_ATOMS: atom_id res chain seq x y z
N MET A 1 -11.47 -14.87 -6.12
CA MET A 1 -10.75 -15.99 -5.46
C MET A 1 -10.05 -16.84 -6.53
N ALA A 2 -9.15 -17.77 -6.14
CA ALA A 2 -8.43 -18.64 -7.08
C ALA A 2 -9.31 -19.62 -7.87
N ASP A 3 -10.51 -19.89 -7.39
CA ASP A 3 -11.53 -20.74 -8.03
C ASP A 3 -12.45 -19.96 -8.97
N GLY A 4 -12.21 -18.67 -9.16
CA GLY A 4 -13.00 -17.77 -9.99
C GLY A 4 -14.20 -17.13 -9.27
N SER A 5 -14.47 -17.51 -8.02
CA SER A 5 -15.54 -16.87 -7.23
C SER A 5 -15.15 -15.46 -6.74
N ALA A 6 -16.14 -14.63 -6.43
CA ALA A 6 -15.96 -13.40 -5.68
C ALA A 6 -16.17 -13.63 -4.18
N LYS A 7 -15.46 -12.88 -3.33
CA LYS A 7 -15.58 -12.89 -1.87
C LYS A 7 -15.49 -11.46 -1.36
N PRO A 8 -16.38 -11.01 -0.45
CA PRO A 8 -16.23 -9.70 0.18
C PRO A 8 -14.83 -9.53 0.77
N ILE A 9 -14.19 -8.38 0.55
CA ILE A 9 -12.79 -8.16 0.95
C ILE A 9 -12.62 -8.26 2.47
N GLU A 10 -13.61 -7.88 3.25
CA GLU A 10 -13.64 -7.98 4.71
C GLU A 10 -13.71 -9.41 5.24
N GLU A 11 -14.13 -10.37 4.39
CA GLU A 11 -14.20 -11.80 4.72
C GLU A 11 -12.97 -12.57 4.25
N VAL A 12 -12.06 -11.91 3.49
CA VAL A 12 -10.83 -12.56 3.03
C VAL A 12 -9.89 -12.77 4.19
N GLU A 13 -9.40 -14.00 4.32
CA GLU A 13 -8.56 -14.44 5.42
C GLU A 13 -7.10 -14.70 4.99
N LEU A 14 -6.23 -14.70 6.00
CA LEU A 14 -4.83 -15.09 5.81
C LEU A 14 -4.74 -16.53 5.29
N GLY A 15 -4.04 -16.71 4.17
CA GLY A 15 -3.87 -18.01 3.52
C GLY A 15 -4.87 -18.31 2.41
N ASP A 16 -5.95 -17.53 2.29
CA ASP A 16 -6.83 -17.58 1.13
C ASP A 16 -6.02 -17.41 -0.16
N ARG A 17 -6.52 -17.93 -1.26
CA ARG A 17 -5.87 -17.80 -2.57
C ARG A 17 -6.74 -16.95 -3.49
N VAL A 18 -6.11 -15.93 -4.06
CA VAL A 18 -6.72 -15.02 -5.05
C VAL A 18 -5.99 -15.13 -6.39
N LEU A 19 -6.66 -14.76 -7.47
CA LEU A 19 -6.02 -14.58 -8.76
C LEU A 19 -5.19 -13.29 -8.72
N ALA A 20 -3.92 -13.39 -9.03
CA ALA A 20 -2.97 -12.29 -9.17
C ALA A 20 -2.44 -12.27 -10.60
N THR A 21 -2.37 -11.10 -11.21
CA THR A 21 -1.89 -10.91 -12.58
C THR A 21 -0.61 -10.10 -12.57
N ASP A 22 0.40 -10.60 -13.23
CA ASP A 22 1.57 -9.82 -13.62
C ASP A 22 1.19 -8.92 -14.80
N PRO A 23 1.18 -7.58 -14.63
CA PRO A 23 0.73 -6.68 -15.67
C PRO A 23 1.66 -6.63 -16.88
N GLU A 24 2.96 -6.91 -16.71
CA GLU A 24 3.96 -6.88 -17.79
C GLU A 24 3.83 -8.10 -18.71
N THR A 25 3.66 -9.29 -18.12
CA THR A 25 3.57 -10.55 -18.88
C THR A 25 2.13 -10.94 -19.21
N GLY A 26 1.17 -10.38 -18.50
CA GLY A 26 -0.25 -10.75 -18.60
C GLY A 26 -0.60 -12.08 -17.93
N GLN A 27 0.37 -12.75 -17.29
CA GLN A 27 0.16 -14.05 -16.67
C GLN A 27 -0.67 -13.90 -15.39
N THR A 28 -1.78 -14.63 -15.31
CA THR A 28 -2.64 -14.70 -14.12
C THR A 28 -2.45 -16.04 -13.42
N VAL A 29 -2.13 -16.01 -12.14
CA VAL A 29 -1.85 -17.20 -11.32
C VAL A 29 -2.46 -17.08 -9.92
N PRO A 30 -2.84 -18.20 -9.29
CA PRO A 30 -3.27 -18.20 -7.90
C PRO A 30 -2.12 -17.87 -6.94
N ARG A 31 -2.31 -16.85 -6.08
CA ARG A 31 -1.36 -16.45 -5.04
C ARG A 31 -2.05 -16.42 -3.67
N LYS A 32 -1.25 -16.56 -2.61
CA LYS A 32 -1.76 -16.53 -1.23
C LYS A 32 -1.92 -15.09 -0.74
N VAL A 33 -2.97 -14.87 0.05
CA VAL A 33 -3.10 -13.70 0.91
C VAL A 33 -2.16 -13.88 2.10
N THR A 34 -1.17 -13.01 2.22
CA THR A 34 -0.14 -13.05 3.28
C THR A 34 -0.40 -12.07 4.40
N ALA A 35 -1.23 -11.04 4.17
CA ALA A 35 -1.80 -10.20 5.21
C ALA A 35 -3.12 -9.58 4.77
N THR A 36 -3.96 -9.24 5.76
CA THR A 36 -5.13 -8.37 5.60
C THR A 36 -4.88 -7.09 6.39
N ILE A 37 -5.16 -5.95 5.78
CA ILE A 37 -4.94 -4.62 6.36
C ILE A 37 -6.28 -3.93 6.45
N THR A 38 -6.63 -3.45 7.65
CA THR A 38 -7.86 -2.68 7.88
C THR A 38 -7.50 -1.27 8.33
N GLY A 39 -8.10 -0.26 7.71
CA GLY A 39 -7.98 1.13 8.11
C GLY A 39 -9.34 1.70 8.55
N GLU A 40 -9.34 2.53 9.58
CA GLU A 40 -10.54 3.20 10.10
C GLU A 40 -10.37 4.74 10.07
N GLY A 41 -11.46 5.46 10.31
CA GLY A 41 -11.49 6.92 10.38
C GLY A 41 -11.75 7.59 9.04
N GLN A 42 -11.49 8.90 8.98
CA GLN A 42 -11.72 9.71 7.79
C GLN A 42 -10.84 9.22 6.64
N LYS A 43 -11.47 8.91 5.52
CA LYS A 43 -10.83 8.48 4.27
C LYS A 43 -11.28 9.37 3.12
N ARG A 44 -10.35 9.71 2.26
CA ARG A 44 -10.68 10.25 0.94
C ARG A 44 -10.95 9.06 0.02
N LEU A 45 -12.18 8.92 -0.40
CA LEU A 45 -12.66 7.84 -1.25
C LEU A 45 -12.87 8.36 -2.66
N VAL A 46 -12.56 7.52 -3.63
CA VAL A 46 -12.79 7.76 -5.04
C VAL A 46 -13.74 6.69 -5.56
N GLU A 47 -14.85 7.12 -6.13
CA GLU A 47 -15.76 6.28 -6.91
C GLU A 47 -15.30 6.34 -8.35
N VAL A 48 -14.84 5.21 -8.86
CA VAL A 48 -14.38 5.04 -10.24
C VAL A 48 -15.50 4.33 -11.01
N THR A 49 -16.19 5.05 -11.89
CA THR A 49 -17.22 4.48 -12.76
C THR A 49 -16.59 4.03 -14.07
N ILE A 50 -16.76 2.77 -14.40
CA ILE A 50 -16.24 2.13 -15.61
C ILE A 50 -17.36 1.78 -16.58
N ASP A 51 -17.07 1.92 -17.85
CA ASP A 51 -17.91 1.48 -18.98
C ASP A 51 -17.60 0.01 -19.27
N ILE A 52 -18.60 -0.85 -19.23
CA ILE A 52 -18.42 -2.31 -19.37
C ILE A 52 -18.90 -2.88 -20.70
N ASP A 53 -19.63 -2.13 -21.50
CA ASP A 53 -20.15 -2.57 -22.81
C ASP A 53 -19.48 -1.85 -24.01
N GLY A 54 -18.64 -0.84 -23.74
CA GLY A 54 -17.94 -0.06 -24.78
C GLY A 54 -18.81 0.98 -25.49
N GLU A 55 -20.06 1.14 -25.06
CA GLU A 55 -20.96 2.16 -25.54
C GLU A 55 -21.18 3.21 -24.43
N ALA A 56 -20.50 4.33 -24.52
CA ALA A 56 -20.43 5.35 -23.45
C ALA A 56 -21.79 5.66 -22.83
N GLY A 57 -21.99 5.25 -21.59
CA GLY A 57 -23.09 5.61 -20.71
C GLY A 57 -24.28 4.64 -20.68
N GLU A 58 -24.24 3.49 -21.36
CA GLU A 58 -25.36 2.54 -21.32
C GLU A 58 -25.24 1.55 -20.15
N GLN A 59 -24.09 0.91 -19.98
CA GLN A 59 -23.87 0.00 -18.85
C GLN A 59 -22.59 0.36 -18.11
N THR A 60 -22.73 0.71 -16.86
CA THR A 60 -21.60 1.12 -16.02
C THR A 60 -21.58 0.37 -14.71
N GLU A 61 -20.40 0.16 -14.19
CA GLU A 61 -20.13 -0.36 -12.85
C GLU A 61 -19.24 0.60 -12.07
N THR A 62 -19.30 0.57 -10.74
CA THR A 62 -18.54 1.49 -9.90
C THR A 62 -17.69 0.73 -8.88
N ILE A 63 -16.42 1.13 -8.77
CA ILE A 63 -15.49 0.68 -7.76
C ILE A 63 -15.25 1.83 -6.79
N THR A 64 -15.31 1.58 -5.49
CA THR A 64 -14.91 2.56 -4.47
C THR A 64 -13.57 2.16 -3.87
N ALA A 65 -12.58 3.05 -3.94
CA ALA A 65 -11.27 2.85 -3.38
C ALA A 65 -10.80 4.09 -2.59
N THR A 66 -9.77 3.94 -1.74
CA THR A 66 -9.08 5.11 -1.18
C THR A 66 -8.28 5.81 -2.28
N ASP A 67 -8.09 7.11 -2.15
CA ASP A 67 -7.41 7.96 -3.15
C ASP A 67 -5.99 7.48 -3.52
N GLY A 68 -5.27 6.88 -2.57
CA GLY A 68 -3.94 6.33 -2.80
C GLY A 68 -3.93 4.88 -3.33
N HIS A 69 -5.08 4.23 -3.57
CA HIS A 69 -5.11 2.84 -4.01
C HIS A 69 -4.75 2.72 -5.50
N PRO A 70 -3.71 1.92 -5.88
CA PRO A 70 -3.23 1.90 -7.25
C PRO A 70 -4.05 0.97 -8.16
N PHE A 71 -4.40 1.46 -9.34
CA PHE A 71 -5.01 0.74 -10.45
C PHE A 71 -4.02 0.63 -11.60
N TRP A 72 -4.02 -0.48 -12.32
CA TRP A 72 -3.23 -0.61 -13.54
C TRP A 72 -3.92 0.09 -14.70
N VAL A 73 -3.32 1.18 -15.19
CA VAL A 73 -3.79 1.93 -16.35
C VAL A 73 -3.04 1.43 -17.57
N ALA A 74 -3.77 0.74 -18.45
CA ALA A 74 -3.20 -0.08 -19.51
C ALA A 74 -2.56 0.73 -20.65
N ASP A 75 -3.10 1.90 -20.96
CA ASP A 75 -2.59 2.81 -21.99
C ASP A 75 -1.36 3.59 -21.53
N LEU A 76 -1.17 3.73 -20.22
CA LEU A 76 0.04 4.34 -19.62
C LEU A 76 1.10 3.28 -19.26
N GLU A 77 0.71 2.01 -19.16
CA GLU A 77 1.54 0.91 -18.62
C GLU A 77 2.09 1.24 -17.22
N GLU A 78 1.27 1.89 -16.38
CA GLU A 78 1.66 2.38 -15.07
C GLU A 78 0.58 2.10 -14.00
N TRP A 79 1.05 2.04 -12.73
CA TRP A 79 0.19 2.03 -11.55
C TRP A 79 -0.20 3.45 -11.18
N VAL A 80 -1.47 3.80 -11.35
CA VAL A 80 -2.00 5.13 -11.06
C VAL A 80 -2.87 5.10 -9.81
N PRO A 81 -2.61 5.97 -8.80
CA PRO A 81 -3.49 6.10 -7.64
C PRO A 81 -4.92 6.48 -8.03
N ALA A 82 -5.92 5.93 -7.35
CA ALA A 82 -7.34 6.21 -7.64
C ALA A 82 -7.67 7.71 -7.69
N GLY A 83 -7.00 8.52 -6.84
CA GLY A 83 -7.20 9.98 -6.82
C GLY A 83 -6.62 10.73 -8.03
N GLU A 84 -5.82 10.07 -8.85
CA GLU A 84 -5.18 10.63 -10.04
C GLU A 84 -5.77 10.08 -11.35
N LEU A 85 -6.64 9.06 -11.27
CA LEU A 85 -7.35 8.48 -12.41
C LEU A 85 -8.23 9.52 -13.09
N GLN A 86 -8.31 9.46 -14.42
CA GLN A 86 -9.09 10.37 -15.22
C GLN A 86 -10.10 9.65 -16.12
N PRO A 87 -11.22 10.30 -16.45
CA PRO A 87 -12.11 9.82 -17.51
C PRO A 87 -11.34 9.62 -18.81
N GLY A 88 -11.50 8.46 -19.42
CA GLY A 88 -10.78 8.08 -20.63
C GLY A 88 -9.64 7.08 -20.40
N ASP A 89 -9.10 6.97 -19.17
CA ASP A 89 -8.10 5.96 -18.84
C ASP A 89 -8.65 4.54 -18.99
N TRP A 90 -7.80 3.61 -19.39
CA TRP A 90 -8.16 2.21 -19.60
C TRP A 90 -7.63 1.32 -18.49
N LEU A 91 -8.53 0.67 -17.76
CA LEU A 91 -8.20 -0.28 -16.70
C LEU A 91 -8.17 -1.71 -17.25
N ARG A 92 -7.17 -2.49 -16.78
CA ARG A 92 -7.07 -3.91 -17.15
C ARG A 92 -8.05 -4.75 -16.34
N THR A 93 -8.78 -5.63 -17.02
CA THR A 93 -9.68 -6.60 -16.38
C THR A 93 -8.98 -7.93 -16.06
N GLY A 94 -9.62 -8.75 -15.23
CA GLY A 94 -9.13 -10.09 -14.91
C GLY A 94 -9.12 -11.06 -16.09
N SER A 95 -9.91 -10.81 -17.12
CA SER A 95 -9.90 -11.57 -18.39
C SER A 95 -8.78 -11.14 -19.34
N GLY A 96 -8.06 -10.07 -19.01
CA GLY A 96 -7.05 -9.48 -19.89
C GLY A 96 -7.59 -8.51 -20.93
N SER A 97 -8.92 -8.23 -20.93
CA SER A 97 -9.52 -7.14 -21.66
C SER A 97 -9.36 -5.81 -20.93
N TRP A 98 -9.90 -4.75 -21.50
CA TRP A 98 -9.81 -3.42 -20.91
C TRP A 98 -11.19 -2.79 -20.81
N VAL A 99 -11.40 -1.95 -19.79
CA VAL A 99 -12.60 -1.15 -19.58
C VAL A 99 -12.21 0.30 -19.39
N GLN A 100 -12.98 1.21 -19.94
CA GLN A 100 -12.68 2.63 -19.87
C GLN A 100 -13.31 3.28 -18.65
N ILE A 101 -12.59 4.20 -18.02
CA ILE A 101 -13.14 5.04 -16.96
C ILE A 101 -14.05 6.08 -17.58
N GLN A 102 -15.32 6.08 -17.20
CA GLN A 102 -16.31 7.07 -17.64
C GLN A 102 -16.27 8.32 -16.77
N SER A 103 -16.17 8.14 -15.44
CA SER A 103 -16.09 9.26 -14.49
C SER A 103 -15.41 8.85 -13.18
N THR A 104 -14.89 9.86 -12.48
CA THR A 104 -14.39 9.72 -11.11
C THR A 104 -15.08 10.74 -10.22
N ASN A 105 -15.46 10.34 -9.00
CA ASN A 105 -16.06 11.20 -8.00
C ASN A 105 -15.34 11.01 -6.66
N THR A 106 -14.92 12.10 -6.03
CA THR A 106 -14.17 12.04 -4.76
C THR A 106 -15.04 12.54 -3.62
N ARG A 107 -15.07 11.78 -2.51
CA ARG A 107 -15.70 12.19 -1.25
C ARG A 107 -14.80 11.89 -0.06
N THR A 108 -15.02 12.60 1.04
CA THR A 108 -14.34 12.32 2.32
C THR A 108 -15.37 11.82 3.31
N GLU A 109 -15.12 10.62 3.85
CA GLU A 109 -16.07 9.93 4.71
C GLU A 109 -15.35 9.14 5.80
N ALA A 110 -15.96 8.98 6.97
CA ALA A 110 -15.49 8.06 8.00
C ALA A 110 -15.91 6.65 7.61
N GLN A 111 -14.96 5.87 7.11
CA GLN A 111 -15.22 4.51 6.64
C GLN A 111 -14.10 3.54 7.04
N ARG A 112 -14.50 2.29 7.31
CA ARG A 112 -13.57 1.18 7.39
C ARG A 112 -13.21 0.75 5.96
N VAL A 113 -11.93 0.62 5.70
CA VAL A 113 -11.38 0.19 4.40
C VAL A 113 -10.49 -1.03 4.60
N HIS A 114 -10.40 -1.85 3.57
CA HIS A 114 -9.64 -3.09 3.58
C HIS A 114 -8.64 -3.11 2.44
N ASN A 115 -7.49 -3.75 2.67
CA ASN A 115 -6.50 -4.05 1.64
C ASN A 115 -5.89 -5.43 1.92
N LEU A 116 -5.38 -6.08 0.89
CA LEU A 116 -4.79 -7.41 0.96
C LEU A 116 -3.31 -7.33 0.63
N THR A 117 -2.47 -8.10 1.29
CA THR A 117 -1.11 -8.36 0.82
C THR A 117 -1.08 -9.72 0.13
N ILE A 118 -0.69 -9.72 -1.13
CA ILE A 118 -0.61 -10.91 -1.96
C ILE A 118 0.85 -11.30 -2.15
N ASP A 119 1.13 -12.59 -2.02
CA ASP A 119 2.45 -13.18 -2.19
C ASP A 119 3.00 -12.93 -3.60
N ASP A 120 4.29 -12.58 -3.70
CA ASP A 120 5.07 -12.42 -4.93
C ASP A 120 4.60 -11.23 -5.81
N LEU A 121 3.49 -11.34 -6.52
CA LEU A 121 3.05 -10.37 -7.51
C LEU A 121 2.44 -9.09 -6.92
N HIS A 122 1.98 -9.15 -5.67
CA HIS A 122 1.34 -8.01 -4.98
C HIS A 122 0.13 -7.41 -5.73
N THR A 123 -0.52 -8.18 -6.58
CA THR A 123 -1.70 -7.78 -7.35
C THR A 123 -2.90 -8.65 -7.01
N TYR A 124 -4.08 -8.13 -7.20
CA TYR A 124 -5.34 -8.87 -7.13
C TYR A 124 -6.41 -8.14 -7.94
N HIS A 125 -7.60 -8.75 -8.03
CA HIS A 125 -8.71 -8.11 -8.72
C HIS A 125 -9.79 -7.71 -7.72
N VAL A 126 -10.22 -6.45 -7.80
CA VAL A 126 -11.46 -5.98 -7.20
C VAL A 126 -12.57 -6.11 -8.21
N VAL A 127 -13.74 -6.54 -7.76
CA VAL A 127 -14.88 -6.79 -8.64
C VAL A 127 -15.88 -5.64 -8.48
N ALA A 128 -16.09 -4.88 -9.56
CA ALA A 128 -17.21 -3.97 -9.68
C ALA A 128 -18.39 -4.81 -10.16
N VAL A 129 -19.36 -5.07 -9.31
CA VAL A 129 -20.50 -5.95 -9.57
C VAL A 129 -20.09 -7.30 -10.20
N GLU A 130 -19.71 -7.32 -11.49
CA GLU A 130 -19.28 -8.53 -12.23
C GLU A 130 -17.90 -8.37 -12.90
N THR A 131 -17.39 -7.13 -13.07
CA THR A 131 -16.15 -6.86 -13.79
C THR A 131 -14.95 -6.82 -12.83
N PRO A 132 -14.04 -7.81 -12.90
CA PRO A 132 -12.82 -7.79 -12.10
C PRO A 132 -11.79 -6.84 -12.71
N VAL A 133 -11.33 -5.85 -11.94
CA VAL A 133 -10.30 -4.87 -12.35
C VAL A 133 -9.02 -5.10 -11.57
N LEU A 134 -7.89 -5.03 -12.25
CA LEU A 134 -6.58 -5.26 -11.66
C LEU A 134 -6.14 -4.08 -10.79
N VAL A 135 -5.85 -4.38 -9.53
CA VAL A 135 -5.31 -3.44 -8.55
C VAL A 135 -4.04 -3.99 -7.92
N HIS A 136 -3.28 -3.09 -7.31
CA HIS A 136 -2.03 -3.44 -6.67
C HIS A 136 -2.09 -3.19 -5.16
N ASN A 137 -1.46 -4.05 -4.38
CA ASN A 137 -1.34 -3.85 -2.94
C ASN A 137 0.03 -3.27 -2.53
N CYS A 138 0.89 -2.93 -3.49
CA CYS A 138 2.14 -2.23 -3.25
C CYS A 138 1.97 -0.74 -3.55
N GLY A 139 1.97 0.05 -2.53
CA GLY A 139 1.91 1.49 -2.71
C GLY A 139 0.50 2.03 -2.49
N GLY A 140 0.30 2.47 -1.38
CA GLY A 140 -0.81 3.21 -0.83
C GLY A 140 -0.27 3.91 0.39
N THR A 141 -1.15 4.46 1.18
CA THR A 141 -0.80 4.96 2.50
C THR A 141 -1.34 4.01 3.56
N ILE A 142 -0.55 3.76 4.59
CA ILE A 142 -0.95 2.99 5.77
C ILE A 142 -0.85 3.89 7.00
N GLU A 143 -1.76 3.71 7.97
CA GLU A 143 -1.62 4.33 9.28
C GLU A 143 -0.37 3.79 9.98
N PRO A 144 0.62 4.64 10.30
CA PRO A 144 1.89 4.18 10.85
C PRO A 144 1.76 3.40 12.16
N SER A 145 0.68 3.63 12.92
CA SER A 145 0.35 2.92 14.16
C SER A 145 0.03 1.45 13.97
N LEU A 146 -0.35 1.03 12.76
CA LEU A 146 -0.63 -0.37 12.41
C LEU A 146 0.63 -1.16 12.07
N VAL A 147 1.78 -0.47 11.93
CA VAL A 147 3.05 -1.07 11.52
C VAL A 147 3.96 -1.24 12.72
N ARG A 148 4.57 -2.40 12.83
CA ARG A 148 5.54 -2.78 13.85
C ARG A 148 6.97 -2.44 13.43
N PHE A 149 7.81 -2.18 14.41
CA PHE A 149 9.25 -2.05 14.19
C PHE A 149 9.89 -3.43 14.04
N SER A 150 10.81 -3.58 13.08
CA SER A 150 11.63 -4.79 13.01
C SER A 150 12.82 -4.74 13.97
N GLN A 151 13.34 -3.55 14.30
CA GLN A 151 14.50 -3.34 15.16
C GLN A 151 14.09 -2.93 16.57
N ASP A 152 14.96 -3.22 17.55
CA ASP A 152 14.83 -2.73 18.93
C ASP A 152 15.38 -1.31 19.10
N SER A 153 16.29 -0.86 18.21
CA SER A 153 16.82 0.50 18.23
C SER A 153 17.23 1.03 16.85
N VAL A 154 17.28 2.36 16.72
CA VAL A 154 17.76 3.08 15.53
C VAL A 154 18.61 4.29 15.90
N SER A 155 19.47 4.71 14.96
CA SER A 155 20.17 5.99 15.02
C SER A 155 19.20 7.17 14.83
N PRO A 156 19.42 8.32 15.48
CA PRO A 156 18.58 9.51 15.33
C PRO A 156 18.72 10.20 13.96
N ARG A 157 19.74 9.85 13.16
CA ARG A 157 20.02 10.49 11.87
C ARG A 157 19.72 9.57 10.69
N PHE A 158 19.15 10.14 9.63
CA PHE A 158 19.10 9.52 8.32
C PHE A 158 20.48 9.57 7.64
N SER A 159 20.68 8.77 6.61
CA SER A 159 21.89 8.81 5.80
C SER A 159 22.10 10.13 5.05
N SER A 160 21.02 10.90 4.82
CA SER A 160 21.02 12.26 4.29
C SER A 160 21.48 13.33 5.30
N GLY A 161 21.67 12.96 6.58
CA GLY A 161 22.11 13.87 7.64
C GLY A 161 20.98 14.50 8.47
N GLU A 162 19.74 14.46 7.99
CA GLU A 162 18.56 14.94 8.73
C GLU A 162 18.26 14.08 9.94
N THR A 163 17.55 14.66 10.91
CA THR A 163 17.21 13.94 12.14
C THR A 163 15.76 13.46 12.15
N ILE A 164 15.51 12.39 12.92
CA ILE A 164 14.16 11.86 13.17
C ILE A 164 13.24 12.91 13.81
N GLU A 165 13.76 13.94 14.47
CA GLU A 165 12.97 15.02 15.08
C GLU A 165 12.51 16.08 14.07
N GLN A 166 13.31 16.37 13.04
CA GLN A 166 13.04 17.40 12.05
C GLN A 166 11.94 16.97 11.07
N THR A 167 12.00 15.74 10.60
CA THR A 167 11.06 15.19 9.61
C THR A 167 9.60 15.22 10.07
N PRO A 168 9.23 14.82 11.31
CA PRO A 168 7.84 14.88 11.76
C PRO A 168 7.26 16.28 11.81
N ALA A 169 8.07 17.30 12.17
CA ALA A 169 7.62 18.68 12.19
C ALA A 169 7.35 19.20 10.76
N ALA A 170 8.22 18.87 9.82
CA ALA A 170 8.06 19.22 8.41
C ALA A 170 6.84 18.56 7.77
N LEU A 171 6.58 17.29 8.09
CA LEU A 171 5.37 16.57 7.64
C LEU A 171 4.09 17.19 8.20
N ARG A 172 4.04 17.48 9.51
CA ARG A 172 2.86 18.11 10.14
C ARG A 172 2.54 19.50 9.60
N SER A 173 3.57 20.29 9.28
CA SER A 173 3.39 21.64 8.74
C SER A 173 3.04 21.65 7.25
N GLY A 174 3.12 20.49 6.56
CA GLY A 174 2.94 20.39 5.11
C GLY A 174 4.14 20.95 4.30
N TYR A 175 5.22 21.33 4.97
CA TYR A 175 6.48 21.75 4.31
C TYR A 175 7.10 20.56 3.54
N LEU A 176 6.98 19.36 4.08
CA LEU A 176 7.36 18.10 3.45
C LEU A 176 6.10 17.27 3.24
N LYS A 177 5.85 16.84 2.02
CA LYS A 177 4.76 15.91 1.72
C LYS A 177 5.21 14.47 1.98
N ALA A 178 4.28 13.60 2.37
CA ALA A 178 4.57 12.19 2.62
C ALA A 178 5.21 11.51 1.39
N ASN A 179 4.75 11.84 0.19
CA ASN A 179 5.27 11.29 -1.08
C ASN A 179 6.63 11.86 -1.51
N ASP A 180 7.12 12.92 -0.87
CA ASP A 180 8.49 13.43 -1.12
C ASP A 180 9.55 12.56 -0.42
N LEU A 181 9.13 11.71 0.53
CA LEU A 181 10.00 10.76 1.20
C LEU A 181 10.02 9.42 0.45
N PRO A 182 11.15 8.71 0.45
CA PRO A 182 11.19 7.35 -0.09
C PRO A 182 10.15 6.47 0.61
N THR A 183 9.41 5.71 -0.19
CA THR A 183 8.39 4.76 0.26
C THR A 183 8.94 3.79 1.32
N VAL A 184 8.19 3.55 2.38
CA VAL A 184 8.60 2.65 3.46
C VAL A 184 8.38 1.20 3.04
N ARG A 185 9.43 0.39 3.13
CA ARG A 185 9.33 -1.05 2.84
C ARG A 185 8.76 -1.79 4.03
N LEU A 186 7.72 -2.57 3.78
CA LEU A 186 7.04 -3.38 4.77
C LEU A 186 7.20 -4.88 4.46
N THR A 187 7.11 -5.71 5.48
CA THR A 187 7.06 -7.16 5.35
C THR A 187 6.13 -7.75 6.39
N VAL A 188 5.64 -8.95 6.17
CA VAL A 188 4.81 -9.68 7.13
C VAL A 188 5.63 -10.76 7.80
N LYS A 189 5.62 -10.78 9.14
CA LYS A 189 6.27 -11.80 9.95
C LYS A 189 5.36 -12.18 11.12
N GLY A 190 5.03 -13.45 11.24
CA GLY A 190 4.14 -13.92 12.31
C GLY A 190 2.74 -13.29 12.26
N GLY A 191 2.22 -12.97 11.08
CA GLY A 191 0.91 -12.31 10.90
C GLY A 191 0.90 -10.82 11.24
N GLN A 192 2.06 -10.21 11.53
CA GLN A 192 2.19 -8.78 11.84
C GLN A 192 2.99 -8.06 10.75
N VAL A 193 2.56 -6.84 10.40
CA VAL A 193 3.26 -5.98 9.45
C VAL A 193 4.42 -5.27 10.14
N HIS A 194 5.63 -5.42 9.62
CA HIS A 194 6.85 -4.81 10.14
C HIS A 194 7.51 -3.92 9.08
N ALA A 195 8.07 -2.79 9.51
CA ALA A 195 8.87 -1.93 8.64
C ALA A 195 10.33 -2.40 8.58
N LEU A 196 10.91 -2.46 7.39
CA LEU A 196 12.36 -2.55 7.19
C LEU A 196 13.03 -1.17 7.35
N ASP A 197 12.29 -0.10 7.10
CA ASP A 197 12.75 1.29 7.18
C ASP A 197 12.32 1.97 8.49
N ASN A 198 12.77 1.41 9.63
CA ASN A 198 12.33 1.78 10.97
C ASN A 198 12.42 3.28 11.30
N ARG A 199 13.46 3.98 10.84
CA ARG A 199 13.60 5.45 11.06
C ARG A 199 12.49 6.25 10.40
N ARG A 200 12.08 5.87 9.17
CA ARG A 200 10.94 6.50 8.49
C ARG A 200 9.63 6.20 9.22
N LEU A 201 9.44 4.95 9.66
CA LEU A 201 8.27 4.61 10.48
C LEU A 201 8.17 5.47 11.73
N VAL A 202 9.29 5.69 12.47
CA VAL A 202 9.32 6.62 13.63
C VAL A 202 8.88 8.01 13.22
N ALA A 203 9.39 8.54 12.10
CA ALA A 203 9.06 9.88 11.64
C ALA A 203 7.55 10.02 11.33
N PHE A 204 6.97 9.06 10.63
CA PHE A 204 5.54 9.05 10.31
C PHE A 204 4.66 8.84 11.55
N GLN A 205 5.03 7.95 12.48
CA GLN A 205 4.30 7.78 13.75
C GLN A 205 4.30 9.06 14.57
N LYS A 206 5.46 9.73 14.70
CA LYS A 206 5.55 11.03 15.38
C LYS A 206 4.79 12.15 14.66
N ALA A 207 4.69 12.09 13.34
CA ALA A 207 3.93 13.05 12.54
C ALA A 207 2.41 12.84 12.67
N GLY A 208 1.96 11.61 12.89
CA GLY A 208 0.54 11.24 12.83
C GLY A 208 -0.02 11.38 11.41
N THR A 209 0.82 11.16 10.40
CA THR A 209 0.47 11.31 8.99
C THR A 209 0.50 9.94 8.33
N PRO A 210 -0.49 9.58 7.49
CA PRO A 210 -0.46 8.35 6.71
C PRO A 210 0.85 8.19 5.94
N MET A 211 1.39 6.99 5.95
CA MET A 211 2.74 6.68 5.49
C MET A 211 2.70 5.95 4.14
N PRO A 212 3.32 6.49 3.08
CA PRO A 212 3.48 5.76 1.83
C PRO A 212 4.33 4.50 2.06
N PHE A 213 3.84 3.37 1.56
CA PHE A 213 4.55 2.11 1.74
C PHE A 213 4.56 1.27 0.47
N ARG A 214 5.48 0.33 0.42
CA ARG A 214 5.45 -0.83 -0.47
C ARG A 214 5.84 -2.09 0.29
N MET A 215 5.45 -3.23 -0.22
CA MET A 215 5.99 -4.47 0.31
C MET A 215 7.44 -4.65 -0.14
N ALA A 216 8.25 -5.19 0.75
CA ALA A 216 9.61 -5.57 0.43
C ALA A 216 9.60 -6.88 -0.37
N THR A 217 10.51 -7.01 -1.33
CA THR A 217 10.73 -8.28 -2.04
C THR A 217 11.34 -9.32 -1.11
N SER A 218 11.22 -10.60 -1.46
CA SER A 218 11.82 -11.70 -0.68
C SER A 218 13.33 -11.52 -0.52
N ASP A 219 14.01 -11.03 -1.56
CA ASP A 219 15.45 -10.75 -1.52
C ASP A 219 15.79 -9.59 -0.58
N GLU A 220 15.00 -8.51 -0.57
CA GLU A 220 15.18 -7.41 0.38
C GLU A 220 15.00 -7.87 1.81
N VAL A 221 14.01 -8.71 2.09
CA VAL A 221 13.76 -9.28 3.43
C VAL A 221 14.92 -10.18 3.84
N ALA A 222 15.40 -11.04 2.94
CA ALA A 222 16.53 -11.94 3.21
C ALA A 222 17.82 -11.16 3.45
N ASN A 223 18.13 -10.17 2.62
CA ASN A 223 19.34 -9.33 2.75
C ASN A 223 19.33 -8.47 4.03
N GLU A 224 18.14 -8.12 4.53
CA GLU A 224 17.96 -7.30 5.72
C GLU A 224 17.44 -8.09 6.94
N ALA A 225 17.53 -9.42 6.93
CA ALA A 225 17.07 -10.29 8.02
C ALA A 225 17.71 -9.94 9.38
N TRP A 226 18.93 -9.39 9.38
CA TRP A 226 19.63 -8.88 10.54
C TRP A 226 18.92 -7.73 11.27
N LYS A 227 17.98 -7.05 10.60
CA LYS A 227 17.16 -5.98 11.21
C LYS A 227 16.09 -6.51 12.17
N PHE A 228 15.78 -7.79 12.15
CA PHE A 228 14.76 -8.35 13.04
C PHE A 228 15.30 -8.62 14.43
N THR A 229 15.55 -7.54 15.17
CA THR A 229 16.12 -7.56 16.54
C THR A 229 15.12 -7.19 17.63
N THR A 230 13.88 -6.83 17.25
CA THR A 230 12.86 -6.42 18.21
C THR A 230 12.61 -7.46 19.30
N ARG A 231 12.53 -7.00 20.56
CA ARG A 231 12.29 -7.83 21.76
C ARG A 231 10.88 -7.70 22.32
N ASN A 232 10.10 -6.78 21.78
CA ASN A 232 8.75 -6.43 22.24
C ASN A 232 7.70 -6.56 21.12
N GLU A 233 7.91 -7.46 20.18
CA GLU A 233 7.07 -7.67 19.00
C GLU A 233 6.97 -6.40 18.12
N GLY A 234 7.96 -5.52 18.18
CA GLY A 234 7.99 -4.29 17.40
C GLY A 234 7.01 -3.19 17.85
N ARG A 235 6.49 -3.26 19.08
CA ARG A 235 5.54 -2.26 19.60
C ARG A 235 6.20 -0.91 19.88
N SER A 236 7.48 -0.88 20.16
CA SER A 236 8.26 0.33 20.36
C SER A 236 9.70 0.14 19.90
N ILE A 237 10.41 1.25 19.72
CA ILE A 237 11.80 1.28 19.30
C ILE A 237 12.56 2.33 20.11
N MET A 238 13.82 2.05 20.43
CA MET A 238 14.72 2.99 21.09
C MET A 238 15.43 3.86 20.05
N ILE A 239 15.55 5.15 20.31
CA ILE A 239 16.37 6.06 19.49
C ILE A 239 17.70 6.26 20.24
N ASN A 240 18.78 5.80 19.64
CA ASN A 240 20.11 5.90 20.20
C ASN A 240 20.73 7.25 19.83
N TYR A 241 20.68 8.21 20.75
CA TYR A 241 21.29 9.54 20.60
C TYR A 241 22.80 9.55 20.81
N PHE A 242 23.39 8.45 21.25
CA PHE A 242 24.84 8.31 21.34
C PHE A 242 25.41 8.08 19.93
N ASP A 243 26.04 9.11 19.37
CA ASP A 243 26.87 8.97 18.17
C ASP A 243 28.28 8.60 18.63
N PRO A 244 28.79 7.39 18.31
CA PRO A 244 30.17 7.01 18.68
C PRO A 244 31.25 7.88 18.04
N LEU A 245 30.89 8.76 17.08
CA LEU A 245 31.81 9.65 16.38
C LEU A 245 32.05 11.00 17.11
N GLU A 246 31.32 11.30 18.18
CA GLU A 246 31.60 12.50 19.01
C GLU A 246 32.63 12.28 20.12
N TRP A 247 33.17 11.05 20.24
CA TRP A 247 34.25 10.76 21.19
C TRP A 247 35.60 10.74 20.47
N THR A 248 36.13 11.91 20.14
CA THR A 248 37.59 12.11 19.97
C THR A 248 38.11 12.66 21.27
N PRO A 249 39.06 11.94 21.94
CA PRO A 249 39.73 12.43 23.16
C PRO A 249 40.59 13.64 22.88
#